data_c22a61a552d0a13a95b9b56c89abed76
#
_entry.id   c22a61a552d0a13a95b9b56c89abed76
#
_cell.length_a   1.000
_cell.length_b   1.000
_cell.length_c   1.000
_cell.angle_alpha   90.00
_cell.angle_beta   90.00
_cell.angle_gamma   90.00
#
_symmetry.space_group_name_H-M   'P 1'
#
loop_
_entity.id
_entity.type
_entity.pdbx_description
1 polymer ?
#
loop_
_entity_poly.entity_id
_entity_poly.type
_entity_poly.pdbx_seq_one_letter_code
_entity_poly.pdbx_strand_id
1 'polypeptide(L)'
;MSRAALLTPLQLLYTLWMSVVFLGLGLIALLLLVLLPRLQQRRTAARHLARAFLTAAGMPLKVRFRERLPPGQCVVVCNHASYIDGVVLTAALPPHFGFVIKREASQVPLIGALLKRLGSQFVERFDRHKSAADARRVLRSATAGNSVVFFPEGTFPHVPGLLKFHLGAFVTAVRVGCPVAPATVRGTRRALPPKGLPWPGAIEFELLPPLAPGGLGTDRHAVPQLRDAARNAILAALGEPDLTCCADTDRPPDTAHARSAPVSRP
;
A
#
# COMPACT_ATOMS: atom_id res chain seq x y z
N MET A 1 41.20 -4.07 -2.70
CA MET A 1 39.80 -4.52 -2.85
C MET A 1 38.91 -3.28 -2.87
N SER A 2 38.10 -3.09 -3.88
CA SER A 2 37.21 -1.91 -3.97
C SER A 2 36.12 -2.00 -2.89
N ARG A 3 35.63 -0.86 -2.39
CA ARG A 3 34.49 -0.80 -1.44
C ARG A 3 33.29 -1.63 -1.92
N ALA A 4 33.07 -1.70 -3.23
CA ALA A 4 32.00 -2.50 -3.84
C ALA A 4 32.17 -4.01 -3.61
N ALA A 5 33.39 -4.54 -3.63
CA ALA A 5 33.68 -5.97 -3.43
C ALA A 5 33.43 -6.44 -1.99
N LEU A 6 33.55 -5.53 -0.99
CA LEU A 6 33.26 -5.82 0.42
C LEU A 6 31.78 -5.67 0.76
N LEU A 7 31.04 -4.80 0.06
CA LEU A 7 29.61 -4.57 0.31
C LEU A 7 28.75 -5.78 -0.08
N THR A 8 29.11 -6.49 -1.14
CA THR A 8 28.30 -7.64 -1.64
C THR A 8 28.15 -8.77 -0.62
N PRO A 9 29.22 -9.32 0.01
CA PRO A 9 29.07 -10.38 1.00
C PRO A 9 28.32 -9.93 2.24
N LEU A 10 28.52 -8.68 2.69
CA LEU A 10 27.80 -8.13 3.82
C LEU A 10 26.30 -7.96 3.52
N GLN A 11 25.95 -7.53 2.31
CA GLN A 11 24.58 -7.46 1.87
C GLN A 11 23.91 -8.84 1.78
N LEU A 12 24.64 -9.87 1.35
CA LEU A 12 24.13 -11.24 1.29
C LEU A 12 23.88 -11.78 2.71
N LEU A 13 24.79 -11.55 3.65
CA LEU A 13 24.59 -11.92 5.05
C LEU A 13 23.40 -11.21 5.67
N TYR A 14 23.26 -9.90 5.41
CA TYR A 14 22.11 -9.14 5.87
C TYR A 14 20.82 -9.64 5.23
N THR A 15 20.82 -9.96 3.94
CA THR A 15 19.65 -10.54 3.25
C THR A 15 19.25 -11.87 3.87
N LEU A 16 20.21 -12.73 4.17
CA LEU A 16 19.96 -14.00 4.85
C LEU A 16 19.34 -13.76 6.25
N TRP A 17 19.96 -12.88 7.04
CA TRP A 17 19.44 -12.49 8.35
C TRP A 17 18.00 -11.96 8.26
N MET A 18 17.75 -11.00 7.38
CA MET A 18 16.42 -10.43 7.17
C MET A 18 15.40 -11.49 6.75
N SER A 19 15.80 -12.43 5.88
CA SER A 19 14.95 -13.54 5.44
C SER A 19 14.60 -14.48 6.59
N VAL A 20 15.57 -14.83 7.43
CA VAL A 20 15.35 -15.67 8.62
C VAL A 20 14.38 -15.00 9.60
N VAL A 21 14.60 -13.70 9.88
CA VAL A 21 13.70 -12.94 10.76
C VAL A 21 12.31 -12.83 10.17
N PHE A 22 12.19 -12.55 8.86
CA PHE A 22 10.91 -12.44 8.16
C PHE A 22 10.13 -13.77 8.18
N LEU A 23 10.80 -14.87 7.86
CA LEU A 23 10.16 -16.20 7.87
C LEU A 23 9.79 -16.64 9.28
N GLY A 24 10.67 -16.45 10.26
CA GLY A 24 10.41 -16.81 11.66
C GLY A 24 9.22 -16.04 12.24
N LEU A 25 9.22 -14.71 12.11
CA LEU A 25 8.09 -13.88 12.57
C LEU A 25 6.83 -14.10 11.72
N GLY A 26 6.98 -14.41 10.42
CA GLY A 26 5.89 -14.76 9.53
C GLY A 26 5.19 -16.07 9.95
N LEU A 27 5.94 -17.09 10.36
CA LEU A 27 5.39 -18.34 10.90
C LEU A 27 4.68 -18.11 12.23
N ILE A 28 5.26 -17.32 13.13
CA ILE A 28 4.62 -16.92 14.39
C ILE A 28 3.33 -16.14 14.10
N ALA A 29 3.35 -15.21 13.14
CA ALA A 29 2.15 -14.50 12.72
C ALA A 29 1.08 -15.45 12.22
N LEU A 30 1.43 -16.39 11.36
CA LEU A 30 0.49 -17.37 10.81
C LEU A 30 -0.15 -18.20 11.92
N LEU A 31 0.66 -18.69 12.88
CA LEU A 31 0.18 -19.44 14.04
C LEU A 31 -0.80 -18.59 14.88
N LEU A 32 -0.41 -17.36 15.24
CA LEU A 32 -1.27 -16.48 16.03
C LEU A 32 -2.57 -16.12 15.30
N LEU A 33 -2.50 -15.92 13.98
CA LEU A 33 -3.69 -15.62 13.17
C LEU A 33 -4.66 -16.81 13.05
N VAL A 34 -4.18 -18.04 13.23
CA VAL A 34 -5.03 -19.23 13.34
C VAL A 34 -5.66 -19.34 14.73
N LEU A 35 -4.87 -19.13 15.79
CA LEU A 35 -5.29 -19.30 17.16
C LEU A 35 -6.20 -18.16 17.65
N LEU A 36 -5.99 -16.93 17.19
CA LEU A 36 -6.76 -15.78 17.66
C LEU A 36 -8.14 -15.71 16.97
N PRO A 37 -9.26 -15.73 17.71
CA PRO A 37 -10.59 -15.77 17.10
C PRO A 37 -11.03 -14.43 16.54
N ARG A 38 -10.65 -13.29 17.17
CA ARG A 38 -11.15 -11.96 16.84
C ARG A 38 -10.21 -11.23 15.87
N LEU A 39 -10.78 -10.59 14.83
CA LEU A 39 -10.02 -9.82 13.85
C LEU A 39 -9.13 -8.76 14.48
N GLN A 40 -9.64 -8.05 15.49
CA GLN A 40 -8.90 -7.01 16.21
C GLN A 40 -7.65 -7.58 16.90
N GLN A 41 -7.76 -8.75 17.54
CA GLN A 41 -6.61 -9.43 18.16
C GLN A 41 -5.56 -9.83 17.13
N ARG A 42 -5.99 -10.35 15.97
CA ARG A 42 -5.10 -10.69 14.85
C ARG A 42 -4.33 -9.48 14.35
N ARG A 43 -5.02 -8.36 14.14
CA ARG A 43 -4.41 -7.10 13.70
C ARG A 43 -3.46 -6.52 14.75
N THR A 44 -3.80 -6.61 16.03
CA THR A 44 -2.91 -6.21 17.13
C THR A 44 -1.64 -7.06 17.15
N ALA A 45 -1.76 -8.39 17.06
CA ALA A 45 -0.62 -9.29 16.97
C ALA A 45 0.25 -8.97 15.75
N ALA A 46 -0.36 -8.81 14.57
CA ALA A 46 0.36 -8.43 13.36
C ALA A 46 1.12 -7.10 13.51
N ARG A 47 0.53 -6.12 14.19
CA ARG A 47 1.19 -4.83 14.47
C ARG A 47 2.43 -5.00 15.34
N HIS A 48 2.37 -5.80 16.40
CA HIS A 48 3.52 -6.07 17.27
C HIS A 48 4.61 -6.84 16.51
N LEU A 49 4.24 -7.85 15.74
CA LEU A 49 5.18 -8.62 14.92
C LEU A 49 5.82 -7.77 13.81
N ALA A 50 5.06 -6.88 13.18
CA ALA A 50 5.59 -5.94 12.20
C ALA A 50 6.63 -4.98 12.83
N ARG A 51 6.38 -4.50 14.04
CA ARG A 51 7.36 -3.69 14.79
C ARG A 51 8.59 -4.50 15.16
N ALA A 52 8.41 -5.71 15.68
CA ALA A 52 9.52 -6.61 16.00
C ALA A 52 10.38 -6.90 14.76
N PHE A 53 9.75 -7.15 13.61
CA PHE A 53 10.45 -7.34 12.34
C PHE A 53 11.29 -6.12 11.97
N LEU A 54 10.69 -4.93 11.94
CA LEU A 54 11.42 -3.70 11.58
C LEU A 54 12.59 -3.43 12.53
N THR A 55 12.42 -3.67 13.84
CA THR A 55 13.49 -3.51 14.83
C THR A 55 14.59 -4.53 14.59
N ALA A 56 14.28 -5.82 14.47
CA ALA A 56 15.25 -6.88 14.26
C ALA A 56 15.97 -6.77 12.91
N ALA A 57 15.28 -6.24 11.89
CA ALA A 57 15.89 -5.94 10.59
C ALA A 57 16.74 -4.66 10.58
N GLY A 58 16.92 -3.97 11.71
CA GLY A 58 17.67 -2.71 11.74
C GLY A 58 17.01 -1.57 10.95
N MET A 59 15.69 -1.58 10.88
CA MET A 59 14.86 -0.59 10.19
C MET A 59 14.01 0.19 11.21
N PRO A 60 14.62 1.06 12.06
CA PRO A 60 13.86 1.79 13.06
C PRO A 60 12.77 2.65 12.42
N LEU A 61 11.52 2.49 12.90
CA LEU A 61 10.36 3.20 12.41
C LEU A 61 10.07 4.43 13.26
N LYS A 62 10.14 5.61 12.64
CA LYS A 62 9.70 6.88 13.23
C LYS A 62 8.31 7.22 12.70
N VAL A 63 7.34 7.39 13.60
CA VAL A 63 5.98 7.84 13.26
C VAL A 63 5.84 9.30 13.67
N ARG A 64 5.52 10.17 12.70
CA ARG A 64 5.36 11.63 12.92
C ARG A 64 3.90 12.04 12.83
N PHE A 65 3.52 13.02 13.62
CA PHE A 65 2.21 13.67 13.62
C PHE A 65 1.04 12.69 13.75
N ARG A 66 1.20 11.70 14.68
CA ARG A 66 0.16 10.70 14.95
C ARG A 66 -1.18 11.33 15.35
N GLU A 67 -1.15 12.49 15.98
CA GLU A 67 -2.29 13.29 16.39
C GLU A 67 -3.15 13.81 15.23
N ARG A 68 -2.59 13.82 14.00
CA ARG A 68 -3.34 14.18 12.78
C ARG A 68 -4.25 13.07 12.28
N LEU A 69 -4.12 11.85 12.82
CA LEU A 69 -5.04 10.79 12.45
C LEU A 69 -6.44 11.11 13.02
N PRO A 70 -7.48 11.18 12.17
CA PRO A 70 -8.84 11.44 12.64
C PRO A 70 -9.25 10.43 13.72
N PRO A 71 -9.94 10.88 14.81
CA PRO A 71 -10.31 9.99 15.91
C PRO A 71 -11.36 8.95 15.55
N GLY A 72 -12.12 9.18 14.47
CA GLY A 72 -13.14 8.29 13.97
C GLY A 72 -12.70 7.51 12.72
N GLN A 73 -13.69 7.13 11.93
CA GLN A 73 -13.47 6.47 10.66
C GLN A 73 -12.78 7.42 9.66
N CYS A 74 -11.78 6.91 8.94
CA CYS A 74 -11.11 7.65 7.87
C CYS A 74 -10.55 6.70 6.80
N VAL A 75 -10.22 7.28 5.66
CA VAL A 75 -9.46 6.63 4.58
C VAL A 75 -8.02 7.15 4.61
N VAL A 76 -7.06 6.29 4.90
CA VAL A 76 -5.64 6.65 4.78
C VAL A 76 -5.18 6.40 3.35
N VAL A 77 -4.50 7.38 2.76
CA VAL A 77 -3.83 7.27 1.45
C VAL A 77 -2.35 7.56 1.61
N CYS A 78 -1.50 6.68 1.09
CA CYS A 78 -0.05 6.77 1.26
C CYS A 78 0.65 6.52 -0.08
N ASN A 79 1.81 7.16 -0.31
CA ASN A 79 2.68 6.79 -1.42
C ASN A 79 3.16 5.34 -1.30
N HIS A 80 3.55 4.74 -2.42
CA HIS A 80 4.04 3.37 -2.47
C HIS A 80 5.45 3.33 -3.07
N ALA A 81 6.41 2.80 -2.32
CA ALA A 81 7.83 2.84 -2.68
C ALA A 81 8.52 1.48 -2.58
N SER A 82 7.92 0.51 -1.85
CA SER A 82 8.53 -0.79 -1.59
C SER A 82 7.50 -1.83 -1.16
N TYR A 83 7.83 -3.11 -1.31
CA TYR A 83 7.03 -4.23 -0.79
C TYR A 83 6.84 -4.19 0.74
N ILE A 84 7.78 -3.59 1.50
CA ILE A 84 7.65 -3.50 2.97
C ILE A 84 6.73 -2.38 3.45
N ASP A 85 6.22 -1.51 2.58
CA ASP A 85 5.33 -0.41 2.99
C ASP A 85 4.09 -0.94 3.74
N GLY A 86 3.54 -2.08 3.32
CA GLY A 86 2.43 -2.73 4.02
C GLY A 86 2.78 -3.14 5.46
N VAL A 87 4.02 -3.61 5.69
CA VAL A 87 4.53 -3.94 7.03
C VAL A 87 4.72 -2.66 7.85
N VAL A 88 5.26 -1.60 7.25
CA VAL A 88 5.47 -0.29 7.89
C VAL A 88 4.14 0.31 8.34
N LEU A 89 3.14 0.34 7.46
CA LEU A 89 1.83 0.88 7.80
C LEU A 89 1.10 0.01 8.84
N THR A 90 1.27 -1.31 8.80
CA THR A 90 0.77 -2.22 9.84
C THR A 90 1.39 -1.92 11.20
N ALA A 91 2.69 -1.60 11.24
CA ALA A 91 3.42 -1.23 12.46
C ALA A 91 3.02 0.17 12.98
N ALA A 92 2.78 1.11 12.07
CA ALA A 92 2.52 2.52 12.39
C ALA A 92 1.07 2.77 12.82
N LEU A 93 0.09 2.27 12.06
CA LEU A 93 -1.33 2.57 12.25
C LEU A 93 -1.97 1.75 13.38
N PRO A 94 -3.07 2.24 13.97
CA PRO A 94 -3.89 1.46 14.90
C PRO A 94 -4.46 0.18 14.25
N PRO A 95 -4.77 -0.87 15.04
CA PRO A 95 -5.15 -2.18 14.49
C PRO A 95 -6.59 -2.24 13.94
N HIS A 96 -7.36 -1.16 13.96
CA HIS A 96 -8.70 -1.13 13.36
C HIS A 96 -8.66 -0.87 11.84
N PHE A 97 -7.51 -0.50 11.28
CA PHE A 97 -7.36 -0.29 9.84
C PHE A 97 -7.32 -1.61 9.06
N GLY A 98 -8.08 -1.64 7.95
CA GLY A 98 -8.01 -2.69 6.93
C GLY A 98 -7.26 -2.19 5.70
N PHE A 99 -6.55 -3.09 5.00
CA PHE A 99 -5.80 -2.73 3.80
C PHE A 99 -6.57 -3.09 2.54
N VAL A 100 -6.50 -2.20 1.54
CA VAL A 100 -6.97 -2.50 0.17
C VAL A 100 -5.74 -2.81 -0.68
N ILE A 101 -5.68 -4.05 -1.19
CA ILE A 101 -4.48 -4.66 -1.78
C ILE A 101 -4.86 -5.23 -3.16
N LYS A 102 -3.91 -5.26 -4.08
CA LYS A 102 -4.11 -5.89 -5.38
C LYS A 102 -4.40 -7.39 -5.25
N ARG A 103 -5.29 -7.92 -6.09
CA ARG A 103 -5.76 -9.31 -6.03
C ARG A 103 -4.64 -10.34 -6.14
N GLU A 104 -3.61 -10.07 -6.94
CA GLU A 104 -2.48 -10.96 -7.14
C GLU A 104 -1.74 -11.28 -5.84
N ALA A 105 -1.71 -10.35 -4.89
CA ALA A 105 -1.11 -10.60 -3.58
C ALA A 105 -1.83 -11.69 -2.78
N SER A 106 -3.11 -11.95 -3.08
CA SER A 106 -3.88 -13.03 -2.45
C SER A 106 -3.49 -14.43 -2.92
N GLN A 107 -2.77 -14.52 -4.05
CA GLN A 107 -2.33 -15.77 -4.66
C GLN A 107 -0.94 -16.19 -4.18
N VAL A 108 -0.18 -15.27 -3.55
CA VAL A 108 1.14 -15.59 -3.00
C VAL A 108 0.95 -16.48 -1.77
N PRO A 109 1.54 -17.71 -1.76
CA PRO A 109 1.45 -18.60 -0.62
C PRO A 109 1.89 -17.90 0.68
N LEU A 110 1.34 -18.29 1.82
CA LEU A 110 1.55 -17.71 3.15
C LEU A 110 1.13 -16.23 3.24
N ILE A 111 1.63 -15.34 2.39
CA ILE A 111 1.28 -13.91 2.37
C ILE A 111 -0.22 -13.73 2.10
N GLY A 112 -0.76 -14.41 1.09
CA GLY A 112 -2.18 -14.36 0.79
C GLY A 112 -3.05 -14.86 1.93
N ALA A 113 -2.65 -15.94 2.61
CA ALA A 113 -3.34 -16.45 3.79
C ALA A 113 -3.31 -15.45 4.95
N LEU A 114 -2.15 -14.86 5.23
CA LEU A 114 -1.95 -13.80 6.23
C LEU A 114 -2.88 -12.60 5.96
N LEU A 115 -2.84 -12.06 4.74
CA LEU A 115 -3.64 -10.91 4.35
C LEU A 115 -5.14 -11.17 4.44
N LYS A 116 -5.62 -12.35 4.02
CA LYS A 116 -7.03 -12.77 4.17
C LYS A 116 -7.43 -12.84 5.66
N ARG A 117 -6.60 -13.43 6.50
CA ARG A 117 -6.85 -13.53 7.96
C ARG A 117 -6.85 -12.18 8.68
N LEU A 118 -6.11 -11.19 8.16
CA LEU A 118 -6.11 -9.80 8.62
C LEU A 118 -7.31 -8.99 8.11
N GLY A 119 -8.17 -9.59 7.30
CA GLY A 119 -9.36 -8.92 6.76
C GLY A 119 -9.03 -7.87 5.70
N SER A 120 -7.93 -8.06 4.95
CA SER A 120 -7.59 -7.21 3.82
C SER A 120 -8.61 -7.37 2.68
N GLN A 121 -8.91 -6.27 2.01
CA GLN A 121 -9.78 -6.24 0.84
C GLN A 121 -8.94 -6.36 -0.43
N PHE A 122 -9.29 -7.29 -1.32
CA PHE A 122 -8.57 -7.49 -2.56
C PHE A 122 -9.32 -6.86 -3.72
N VAL A 123 -8.60 -6.11 -4.56
CA VAL A 123 -9.18 -5.41 -5.72
C VAL A 123 -8.50 -5.84 -7.01
N GLU A 124 -9.34 -6.15 -8.01
CA GLU A 124 -8.94 -6.39 -9.39
C GLU A 124 -8.82 -5.05 -10.12
N ARG A 125 -7.85 -4.92 -11.04
CA ARG A 125 -7.60 -3.67 -11.76
C ARG A 125 -7.78 -3.79 -13.26
N PHE A 126 -7.62 -4.98 -13.81
CA PHE A 126 -7.64 -5.21 -15.26
C PHE A 126 -9.03 -5.64 -15.76
N ASP A 127 -9.81 -6.33 -14.94
CA ASP A 127 -11.16 -6.77 -15.29
C ASP A 127 -12.21 -5.80 -14.73
N ARG A 128 -12.90 -5.07 -15.59
CA ARG A 128 -13.90 -4.05 -15.20
C ARG A 128 -15.05 -4.62 -14.35
N HIS A 129 -15.53 -5.83 -14.66
CA HIS A 129 -16.64 -6.45 -13.91
C HIS A 129 -16.20 -6.86 -12.50
N LYS A 130 -15.04 -7.49 -12.38
CA LYS A 130 -14.47 -7.87 -11.08
C LYS A 130 -14.08 -6.63 -10.27
N SER A 131 -13.49 -5.63 -10.91
CA SER A 131 -13.14 -4.35 -10.29
C SER A 131 -14.36 -3.66 -9.67
N ALA A 132 -15.51 -3.64 -10.36
CA ALA A 132 -16.75 -3.05 -9.84
C ALA A 132 -17.29 -3.82 -8.61
N ALA A 133 -17.24 -5.16 -8.64
CA ALA A 133 -17.67 -6.00 -7.51
C ALA A 133 -16.77 -5.81 -6.30
N ASP A 134 -15.45 -5.73 -6.51
CA ASP A 134 -14.47 -5.49 -5.46
C ASP A 134 -14.60 -4.09 -4.85
N ALA A 135 -14.80 -3.06 -5.68
CA ALA A 135 -15.04 -1.70 -5.21
C ALA A 135 -16.31 -1.62 -4.33
N ARG A 136 -17.39 -2.33 -4.71
CA ARG A 136 -18.60 -2.44 -3.89
C ARG A 136 -18.33 -3.13 -2.55
N ARG A 137 -17.42 -4.12 -2.49
CA ARG A 137 -17.03 -4.82 -1.26
C ARG A 137 -16.27 -3.88 -0.34
N VAL A 138 -15.29 -3.14 -0.87
CA VAL A 138 -14.53 -2.12 -0.11
C VAL A 138 -15.49 -1.07 0.44
N LEU A 139 -16.39 -0.56 -0.38
CA LEU A 139 -17.38 0.43 0.03
C LEU A 139 -18.30 -0.10 1.14
N ARG A 140 -18.82 -1.33 1.02
CA ARG A 140 -19.63 -1.95 2.09
C ARG A 140 -18.86 -2.07 3.41
N SER A 141 -17.58 -2.46 3.35
CA SER A 141 -16.73 -2.52 4.54
C SER A 141 -16.56 -1.14 5.17
N ALA A 142 -16.33 -0.13 4.36
CA ALA A 142 -16.22 1.26 4.84
C ALA A 142 -17.55 1.78 5.39
N THR A 143 -18.68 1.52 4.72
CA THR A 143 -20.02 1.90 5.22
C THR A 143 -20.34 1.24 6.57
N ALA A 144 -19.78 0.07 6.85
CA ALA A 144 -19.88 -0.59 8.16
C ALA A 144 -18.97 0.02 9.25
N GLY A 145 -18.36 1.19 9.01
CA GLY A 145 -17.56 1.92 9.98
C GLY A 145 -16.07 1.55 10.00
N ASN A 146 -15.59 0.69 9.08
CA ASN A 146 -14.18 0.30 9.05
C ASN A 146 -13.32 1.37 8.37
N SER A 147 -12.21 1.75 9.03
CA SER A 147 -11.17 2.56 8.40
C SER A 147 -10.34 1.72 7.43
N VAL A 148 -9.94 2.30 6.32
CA VAL A 148 -9.22 1.58 5.25
C VAL A 148 -7.98 2.34 4.79
N VAL A 149 -6.97 1.57 4.38
CA VAL A 149 -5.69 2.08 3.86
C VAL A 149 -5.59 1.74 2.38
N PHE A 150 -5.19 2.73 1.59
CA PHE A 150 -4.92 2.58 0.18
C PHE A 150 -3.51 3.06 -0.18
N PHE A 151 -2.92 2.38 -1.14
CA PHE A 151 -1.84 2.91 -1.96
C PHE A 151 -2.44 3.33 -3.31
N PRO A 152 -2.83 4.63 -3.45
CA PRO A 152 -3.64 5.06 -4.60
C PRO A 152 -2.89 5.04 -5.92
N GLU A 153 -1.56 4.95 -5.90
CA GLU A 153 -0.72 4.74 -7.09
C GLU A 153 -0.96 3.38 -7.74
N GLY A 154 -1.33 2.41 -6.92
CA GLY A 154 -1.64 1.08 -7.39
C GLY A 154 -0.43 0.19 -7.69
N THR A 155 0.70 0.75 -7.91
CA THR A 155 2.03 0.13 -8.07
C THR A 155 3.06 1.07 -7.49
N PHE A 156 4.34 0.69 -7.51
CA PHE A 156 5.42 1.60 -7.14
C PHE A 156 6.49 1.63 -8.22
N PRO A 157 7.04 2.81 -8.52
CA PRO A 157 8.08 2.98 -9.52
C PRO A 157 9.43 2.49 -9.01
N HIS A 158 10.32 2.10 -9.94
CA HIS A 158 11.69 1.72 -9.60
C HIS A 158 12.57 2.93 -9.25
N VAL A 159 12.15 4.11 -9.66
CA VAL A 159 12.83 5.40 -9.43
C VAL A 159 12.09 6.22 -8.38
N PRO A 160 12.74 7.18 -7.69
CA PRO A 160 12.05 8.14 -6.85
C PRO A 160 11.00 8.94 -7.64
N GLY A 161 9.86 9.18 -7.01
CA GLY A 161 8.78 9.97 -7.59
C GLY A 161 7.39 9.44 -7.26
N LEU A 162 6.37 10.26 -7.50
CA LEU A 162 4.98 9.98 -7.19
C LEU A 162 4.17 9.81 -8.48
N LEU A 163 3.54 8.65 -8.64
CA LEU A 163 2.66 8.33 -9.77
C LEU A 163 1.29 9.04 -9.64
N LYS A 164 0.47 8.91 -10.68
CA LYS A 164 -0.95 9.34 -10.65
C LYS A 164 -1.73 8.53 -9.62
N PHE A 165 -2.75 9.15 -9.02
CA PHE A 165 -3.61 8.48 -8.05
C PHE A 165 -4.90 7.98 -8.72
N HIS A 166 -5.26 6.73 -8.44
CA HIS A 166 -6.55 6.16 -8.79
C HIS A 166 -7.66 6.66 -7.87
N LEU A 167 -8.88 6.76 -8.39
CA LEU A 167 -10.02 7.38 -7.68
C LEU A 167 -10.62 6.53 -6.56
N GLY A 168 -10.33 5.23 -6.47
CA GLY A 168 -11.04 4.29 -5.59
C GLY A 168 -11.09 4.70 -4.12
N ALA A 169 -9.97 5.18 -3.56
CA ALA A 169 -9.89 5.66 -2.18
C ALA A 169 -10.81 6.87 -1.94
N PHE A 170 -10.80 7.81 -2.87
CA PHE A 170 -11.52 9.09 -2.78
C PHE A 170 -13.03 8.91 -3.00
N VAL A 171 -13.42 8.04 -3.94
CA VAL A 171 -14.81 7.60 -4.09
C VAL A 171 -15.33 6.98 -2.79
N THR A 172 -14.52 6.14 -2.14
CA THR A 172 -14.88 5.52 -0.87
C THR A 172 -15.10 6.59 0.20
N ALA A 173 -14.15 7.52 0.37
CA ALA A 173 -14.23 8.59 1.36
C ALA A 173 -15.46 9.48 1.17
N VAL A 174 -15.69 9.95 -0.05
CA VAL A 174 -16.84 10.83 -0.37
C VAL A 174 -18.18 10.11 -0.13
N ARG A 175 -18.32 8.84 -0.57
CA ARG A 175 -19.56 8.07 -0.39
C ARG A 175 -19.89 7.74 1.07
N VAL A 176 -18.86 7.59 1.90
CA VAL A 176 -19.01 7.30 3.32
C VAL A 176 -19.09 8.58 4.17
N GLY A 177 -18.69 9.71 3.59
CA GLY A 177 -18.64 10.99 4.31
C GLY A 177 -17.50 11.07 5.33
N CYS A 178 -16.44 10.28 5.17
CA CYS A 178 -15.32 10.27 6.11
C CYS A 178 -14.08 11.00 5.55
N PRO A 179 -13.23 11.57 6.42
CA PRO A 179 -12.04 12.28 5.98
C PRO A 179 -11.02 11.34 5.31
N VAL A 180 -10.23 11.92 4.40
CA VAL A 180 -9.00 11.32 3.87
C VAL A 180 -7.83 11.80 4.72
N ALA A 181 -7.01 10.89 5.22
CA ALA A 181 -5.77 11.18 5.92
C ALA A 181 -4.58 10.86 4.99
N PRO A 182 -4.02 11.86 4.30
CA PRO A 182 -2.83 11.66 3.48
C PRO A 182 -1.64 11.33 4.38
N ALA A 183 -0.77 10.45 3.91
CA ALA A 183 0.44 10.06 4.63
C ALA A 183 1.61 9.84 3.67
N THR A 184 2.82 9.94 4.21
CA THR A 184 4.03 9.60 3.46
C THR A 184 4.81 8.50 4.16
N VAL A 185 5.44 7.63 3.36
CA VAL A 185 6.45 6.68 3.82
C VAL A 185 7.76 6.96 3.09
N ARG A 186 8.85 7.05 3.86
CA ARG A 186 10.20 7.29 3.35
C ARG A 186 11.17 6.25 3.89
N GLY A 187 12.26 6.02 3.16
CA GLY A 187 13.30 5.08 3.55
C GLY A 187 13.08 3.65 3.09
N THR A 188 11.85 3.23 2.82
CA THR A 188 11.51 1.84 2.45
C THR A 188 12.09 1.42 1.10
N ARG A 189 12.16 2.32 0.10
CA ARG A 189 12.81 2.06 -1.19
C ARG A 189 14.29 1.72 -1.03
N ARG A 190 14.99 2.37 -0.09
CA ARG A 190 16.39 2.07 0.23
C ARG A 190 16.50 0.77 1.04
N ALA A 191 15.59 0.57 1.99
CA ALA A 191 15.61 -0.59 2.89
C ALA A 191 15.30 -1.90 2.15
N LEU A 192 14.35 -1.89 1.21
CA LEU A 192 14.05 -3.00 0.31
C LEU A 192 13.77 -2.43 -1.08
N PRO A 193 14.79 -2.24 -1.93
CA PRO A 193 14.61 -1.71 -3.27
C PRO A 193 13.82 -2.67 -4.15
N PRO A 194 13.05 -2.16 -5.15
CA PRO A 194 12.33 -2.99 -6.11
C PRO A 194 13.23 -3.95 -6.91
N LYS A 195 14.46 -3.52 -7.16
CA LYS A 195 15.55 -4.32 -7.74
C LYS A 195 16.80 -4.14 -6.89
N GLY A 196 17.36 -5.25 -6.39
CA GLY A 196 18.56 -5.23 -5.56
C GLY A 196 18.38 -5.91 -4.21
N LEU A 197 19.43 -5.87 -3.41
CA LEU A 197 19.44 -6.49 -2.09
C LEU A 197 18.98 -5.50 -1.01
N PRO A 198 18.32 -5.99 0.05
CA PRO A 198 17.90 -5.15 1.15
C PRO A 198 19.11 -4.57 1.92
N TRP A 199 18.88 -3.44 2.58
CA TRP A 199 19.87 -2.80 3.43
C TRP A 199 19.20 -2.15 4.66
N PRO A 200 19.80 -2.22 5.86
CA PRO A 200 19.24 -1.58 7.03
C PRO A 200 19.18 -0.06 6.87
N GLY A 201 18.19 0.56 7.49
CA GLY A 201 18.06 2.02 7.44
C GLY A 201 16.77 2.51 8.09
N ALA A 202 16.80 3.76 8.55
CA ALA A 202 15.65 4.36 9.19
C ALA A 202 14.48 4.53 8.20
N ILE A 203 13.28 4.24 8.70
CA ILE A 203 12.02 4.41 7.99
C ILE A 203 11.22 5.49 8.72
N GLU A 204 10.64 6.40 7.96
CA GLU A 204 9.75 7.43 8.49
C GLU A 204 8.36 7.28 7.88
N PHE A 205 7.34 7.26 8.74
CA PHE A 205 5.94 7.36 8.38
C PHE A 205 5.38 8.65 8.95
N GLU A 206 4.82 9.51 8.10
CA GLU A 206 4.32 10.82 8.47
C GLU A 206 2.86 10.99 8.07
N LEU A 207 2.01 11.38 9.01
CA LEU A 207 0.63 11.77 8.75
C LEU A 207 0.56 13.25 8.42
N LEU A 208 -0.11 13.59 7.32
CA LEU A 208 -0.37 14.96 6.89
C LEU A 208 -1.74 15.45 7.41
N PRO A 209 -2.03 16.74 7.34
CA PRO A 209 -3.34 17.25 7.73
C PRO A 209 -4.47 16.51 6.99
N PRO A 210 -5.52 16.07 7.71
CA PRO A 210 -6.64 15.36 7.10
C PRO A 210 -7.47 16.29 6.22
N LEU A 211 -8.05 15.73 5.16
CA LEU A 211 -8.88 16.43 4.19
C LEU A 211 -10.33 15.96 4.36
N ALA A 212 -11.22 16.90 4.63
CA ALA A 212 -12.65 16.60 4.77
C ALA A 212 -13.33 16.51 3.40
N PRO A 213 -14.15 15.48 3.13
CA PRO A 213 -14.91 15.38 1.88
C PRO A 213 -16.08 16.39 1.83
N GLY A 214 -16.56 16.88 2.98
CA GLY A 214 -17.77 17.67 3.09
C GLY A 214 -17.66 19.14 2.65
N GLY A 215 -16.45 19.66 2.41
CA GLY A 215 -16.26 21.03 1.89
C GLY A 215 -16.37 21.13 0.36
N LEU A 216 -16.45 19.98 -0.33
CA LEU A 216 -16.43 19.91 -1.80
C LEU A 216 -17.80 19.65 -2.41
N GLY A 217 -18.87 19.55 -1.59
CA GLY A 217 -20.25 19.30 -2.05
C GLY A 217 -20.46 17.90 -2.62
N THR A 218 -21.69 17.62 -3.05
CA THR A 218 -22.07 16.41 -3.83
C THR A 218 -21.73 16.57 -5.32
N ASP A 219 -20.91 17.55 -5.66
CA ASP A 219 -20.50 17.86 -7.02
C ASP A 219 -19.71 16.72 -7.65
N ARG A 220 -19.87 16.53 -8.95
CA ARG A 220 -19.11 15.57 -9.78
C ARG A 220 -17.60 15.75 -9.67
N HIS A 221 -17.15 16.95 -9.28
CA HIS A 221 -15.74 17.33 -9.12
C HIS A 221 -15.18 17.02 -7.73
N ALA A 222 -16.00 16.71 -6.72
CA ALA A 222 -15.55 16.46 -5.35
C ALA A 222 -14.49 15.34 -5.25
N VAL A 223 -14.69 14.24 -5.96
CA VAL A 223 -13.75 13.09 -5.94
C VAL A 223 -12.41 13.44 -6.60
N PRO A 224 -12.36 14.00 -7.82
CA PRO A 224 -11.10 14.48 -8.41
C PRO A 224 -10.38 15.53 -7.57
N GLN A 225 -11.10 16.52 -7.04
CA GLN A 225 -10.51 17.58 -6.20
C GLN A 225 -9.87 17.01 -4.93
N LEU A 226 -10.57 16.08 -4.24
CA LEU A 226 -10.03 15.42 -3.04
C LEU A 226 -8.79 14.57 -3.37
N ARG A 227 -8.79 13.87 -4.53
CA ARG A 227 -7.62 13.14 -5.02
C ARG A 227 -6.44 14.07 -5.26
N ASP A 228 -6.66 15.17 -5.96
CA ASP A 228 -5.59 16.09 -6.34
C ASP A 228 -5.04 16.81 -5.11
N ALA A 229 -5.90 17.25 -4.18
CA ALA A 229 -5.48 17.83 -2.91
C ALA A 229 -4.62 16.86 -2.09
N ALA A 230 -5.04 15.61 -1.95
CA ALA A 230 -4.28 14.59 -1.23
C ALA A 230 -2.95 14.28 -1.93
N ARG A 231 -2.96 14.15 -3.26
CA ARG A 231 -1.76 13.89 -4.04
C ARG A 231 -0.75 15.03 -3.93
N ASN A 232 -1.21 16.28 -4.05
CA ASN A 232 -0.35 17.46 -3.96
C ASN A 232 0.26 17.58 -2.55
N ALA A 233 -0.52 17.32 -1.49
CA ALA A 233 0.00 17.30 -0.14
C ALA A 233 1.10 16.25 0.05
N ILE A 234 0.90 15.03 -0.48
CA ILE A 234 1.90 13.95 -0.43
C ILE A 234 3.14 14.32 -1.26
N LEU A 235 2.97 14.83 -2.48
CA LEU A 235 4.07 15.23 -3.36
C LEU A 235 4.93 16.31 -2.71
N ALA A 236 4.31 17.35 -2.17
CA ALA A 236 5.00 18.45 -1.47
C ALA A 236 5.77 17.94 -0.24
N ALA A 237 5.14 17.03 0.54
CA ALA A 237 5.80 16.45 1.71
C ALA A 237 6.97 15.54 1.33
N LEU A 238 6.85 14.72 0.27
CA LEU A 238 7.92 13.81 -0.19
C LEU A 238 9.13 14.56 -0.73
N GLY A 239 8.93 15.65 -1.47
CA GLY A 239 9.98 16.34 -2.20
C GLY A 239 10.58 15.49 -3.35
N GLU A 240 9.87 14.46 -3.80
CA GLU A 240 10.25 13.62 -4.94
C GLU A 240 9.62 14.15 -6.26
N PRO A 241 10.16 13.76 -7.43
CA PRO A 241 9.61 14.18 -8.73
C PRO A 241 8.16 13.76 -8.96
N ASP A 242 7.42 14.56 -9.73
CA ASP A 242 6.11 14.20 -10.25
C ASP A 242 6.25 13.30 -11.49
N LEU A 243 5.78 12.06 -11.38
CA LEU A 243 5.86 11.06 -12.46
C LEU A 243 4.52 10.91 -13.22
N THR A 244 3.62 11.87 -13.12
CA THR A 244 2.29 11.77 -13.79
C THR A 244 2.42 11.66 -15.31
N CYS A 245 3.42 12.30 -15.90
CA CYS A 245 3.67 12.28 -17.34
C CYS A 245 4.43 11.03 -17.81
N CYS A 246 5.07 10.28 -16.92
CA CYS A 246 5.91 9.12 -17.25
C CYS A 246 5.14 7.78 -17.25
N ALA A 247 3.87 7.78 -16.87
CA ALA A 247 3.11 6.55 -16.62
C ALA A 247 2.59 5.82 -17.87
N ASP A 248 2.77 6.37 -19.07
CA ASP A 248 2.28 5.74 -20.32
C ASP A 248 3.29 4.80 -21.01
N THR A 249 4.53 4.73 -20.54
CA THR A 249 5.58 3.92 -21.19
C THR A 249 5.66 2.46 -20.73
N ASP A 250 5.01 2.08 -19.63
CA ASP A 250 5.01 0.73 -19.07
C ASP A 250 3.73 -0.09 -19.36
N ARG A 251 2.91 0.34 -20.30
CA ARG A 251 1.79 -0.47 -20.78
C ARG A 251 2.35 -1.55 -21.73
N PRO A 252 2.20 -2.86 -21.43
CA PRO A 252 2.52 -3.88 -22.43
C PRO A 252 1.69 -3.59 -23.68
N PRO A 253 2.26 -3.76 -24.89
CA PRO A 253 1.53 -3.52 -26.12
C PRO A 253 0.25 -4.36 -26.11
N ASP A 254 -0.90 -3.70 -26.28
CA ASP A 254 -2.17 -4.36 -26.51
C ASP A 254 -1.94 -5.37 -27.63
N THR A 255 -2.05 -6.65 -27.34
CA THR A 255 -2.18 -7.68 -28.38
C THR A 255 -3.46 -7.38 -29.13
N ALA A 256 -3.32 -6.57 -30.17
CA ALA A 256 -4.38 -6.22 -31.08
C ALA A 256 -5.03 -7.54 -31.57
N HIS A 257 -6.31 -7.68 -31.29
CA HIS A 257 -7.15 -8.65 -31.95
C HIS A 257 -6.91 -8.55 -33.45
N ALA A 258 -6.20 -9.53 -34.01
CA ALA A 258 -6.19 -9.78 -35.43
C ALA A 258 -7.62 -10.07 -35.85
N ARG A 259 -8.31 -9.03 -36.35
CA ARG A 259 -9.59 -9.22 -37.04
C ARG A 259 -9.29 -10.02 -38.31
N SER A 260 -9.67 -11.27 -38.29
CA SER A 260 -9.76 -12.11 -39.47
C SER A 260 -10.61 -11.39 -40.54
N ALA A 261 -9.97 -11.05 -41.66
CA ALA A 261 -10.66 -10.61 -42.85
C ALA A 261 -11.60 -11.69 -43.37
N PRO A 262 -12.79 -11.36 -43.91
CA PRO A 262 -13.67 -12.35 -44.54
C PRO A 262 -13.03 -12.87 -45.83
N VAL A 263 -12.86 -14.18 -45.90
CA VAL A 263 -12.48 -14.89 -47.12
C VAL A 263 -13.65 -14.80 -48.10
N SER A 264 -13.48 -14.06 -49.21
CA SER A 264 -14.34 -14.13 -50.37
C SER A 264 -14.13 -15.49 -51.06
N ARG A 265 -15.19 -16.29 -51.16
CA ARG A 265 -15.23 -17.48 -52.03
C ARG A 265 -15.71 -17.09 -53.44
N PRO A 266 -15.17 -17.79 -54.45
CA PRO A 266 -15.53 -17.59 -55.87
C PRO A 266 -16.95 -18.03 -56.22
#